data_c6fc72046c5e7a9cb52faf7c0d2f071d
#
_entry.id   c6fc72046c5e7a9cb52faf7c0d2f071d
#
_cell.length_a   1.000
_cell.length_b   1.000
_cell.length_c   1.000
_cell.angle_alpha   90.00
_cell.angle_beta   90.00
_cell.angle_gamma   90.00
#
_symmetry.space_group_name_H-M   'P 1'
#
loop_
_entity.id
_entity.type
_entity.pdbx_description
1 polymer ?
#
loop_
_entity_poly.entity_id
_entity_poly.type
_entity_poly.pdbx_seq_one_letter_code
_entity_poly.pdbx_strand_id
1 'polypeptide(L)'
;MFSTLPIPIIQAPMAGGVSTPKLAAAVSNAGGLGFLAGGYKTAEAMRKEIHKLRTLTDRPFGVNVFVPGDKTVDEKALERYRAVLESEAERLGASVGEPKWDDDDWEAKFDVLLEERVPVVSFTFGCPDKEVIAALQKAGSFVMVTVTSREEACMAAEAGANALCVQGEEAGGHRASFGNDPKKDGALELFPLLA
;
A
#
# COMPACT_ATOMS: atom_id res chain seq x y z
N MET A 1 -19.68 -3.09 -0.77
CA MET A 1 -19.12 -2.00 -1.59
C MET A 1 -18.80 -2.45 -3.02
N PHE A 2 -17.93 -3.44 -3.23
CA PHE A 2 -17.50 -3.82 -4.60
C PHE A 2 -18.62 -4.37 -5.48
N SER A 3 -19.59 -5.07 -4.90
CA SER A 3 -20.78 -5.55 -5.61
C SER A 3 -21.70 -4.44 -6.15
N THR A 4 -21.50 -3.20 -5.73
CA THR A 4 -22.26 -2.03 -6.16
C THR A 4 -21.52 -1.16 -7.19
N LEU A 5 -20.27 -1.50 -7.52
CA LEU A 5 -19.57 -0.84 -8.61
C LEU A 5 -20.19 -1.23 -9.95
N PRO A 6 -20.52 -0.27 -10.82
CA PRO A 6 -21.01 -0.57 -12.17
C PRO A 6 -20.02 -1.45 -12.97
N ILE A 7 -18.73 -1.21 -12.78
CA ILE A 7 -17.65 -2.00 -13.35
C ILE A 7 -16.79 -2.50 -12.19
N PRO A 8 -16.73 -3.82 -11.91
CA PRO A 8 -16.00 -4.37 -10.78
C PRO A 8 -14.48 -4.43 -11.05
N ILE A 9 -13.92 -3.30 -11.44
CA ILE A 9 -12.47 -3.11 -11.70
C ILE A 9 -11.95 -2.06 -10.77
N ILE A 10 -10.83 -2.38 -10.10
CA ILE A 10 -10.08 -1.48 -9.24
C ILE A 10 -8.76 -1.16 -9.94
N GLN A 11 -8.46 0.12 -10.11
CA GLN A 11 -7.14 0.54 -10.62
C GLN A 11 -6.12 0.36 -9.50
N ALA A 12 -5.06 -0.39 -9.79
CA ALA A 12 -3.98 -0.63 -8.85
C ALA A 12 -3.32 0.70 -8.41
N PRO A 13 -3.07 0.89 -7.10
CA PRO A 13 -2.26 2.01 -6.64
C PRO A 13 -0.81 1.82 -7.08
N MET A 14 -0.32 2.72 -7.93
CA MET A 14 1.04 2.67 -8.49
C MET A 14 1.83 3.86 -7.95
N ALA A 15 2.72 3.61 -6.97
CA ALA A 15 3.62 4.61 -6.43
C ALA A 15 4.62 5.12 -7.48
N GLY A 16 5.35 6.20 -7.18
CA GLY A 16 6.28 6.79 -8.13
C GLY A 16 5.66 7.72 -9.18
N GLY A 17 4.39 8.12 -9.00
CA GLY A 17 3.77 9.21 -9.78
C GLY A 17 2.79 8.77 -10.85
N VAL A 18 2.63 7.46 -11.12
CA VAL A 18 1.70 6.96 -12.15
C VAL A 18 0.24 7.11 -11.72
N SER A 19 -0.10 6.82 -10.45
CA SER A 19 -1.45 7.00 -9.88
C SER A 19 -1.72 8.47 -9.59
N THR A 20 -2.04 9.23 -10.64
CA THR A 20 -2.38 10.66 -10.52
C THR A 20 -3.85 10.85 -10.13
N PRO A 21 -4.24 12.02 -9.56
CA PRO A 21 -5.65 12.36 -9.34
C PRO A 21 -6.50 12.28 -10.60
N LYS A 22 -5.93 12.61 -11.77
CA LYS A 22 -6.65 12.50 -13.05
C LYS A 22 -6.95 11.05 -13.43
N LEU A 23 -5.99 10.15 -13.25
CA LEU A 23 -6.18 8.73 -13.53
C LEU A 23 -7.24 8.13 -12.60
N ALA A 24 -7.09 8.36 -11.28
CA ALA A 24 -8.04 7.85 -10.31
C ALA A 24 -9.47 8.38 -10.57
N ALA A 25 -9.62 9.68 -10.87
CA ALA A 25 -10.90 10.26 -11.22
C ALA A 25 -11.50 9.64 -12.49
N ALA A 26 -10.68 9.42 -13.53
CA ALA A 26 -11.15 8.84 -14.79
C ALA A 26 -11.71 7.42 -14.56
N VAL A 27 -11.02 6.59 -13.78
CA VAL A 27 -11.49 5.24 -13.45
C VAL A 27 -12.78 5.28 -12.62
N SER A 28 -12.84 6.12 -11.57
CA SER A 28 -14.04 6.25 -10.74
C SER A 28 -15.23 6.78 -11.54
N ASN A 29 -15.03 7.76 -12.41
CA ASN A 29 -16.09 8.31 -13.27
C ASN A 29 -16.58 7.29 -14.32
N ALA A 30 -15.71 6.39 -14.76
CA ALA A 30 -16.10 5.30 -15.66
C ALA A 30 -16.89 4.18 -14.95
N GLY A 31 -16.99 4.21 -13.62
CA GLY A 31 -17.77 3.22 -12.83
C GLY A 31 -16.93 2.15 -12.16
N GLY A 32 -15.60 2.22 -12.25
CA GLY A 32 -14.66 1.43 -11.46
C GLY A 32 -14.33 2.10 -10.13
N LEU A 33 -13.20 1.71 -9.53
CA LEU A 33 -12.65 2.34 -8.34
C LEU A 33 -11.21 2.79 -8.59
N GLY A 34 -10.99 4.09 -8.71
CA GLY A 34 -9.67 4.67 -8.86
C GLY A 34 -8.94 4.80 -7.53
N PHE A 35 -7.62 4.63 -7.56
CA PHE A 35 -6.77 4.70 -6.36
C PHE A 35 -5.65 5.73 -6.51
N LEU A 36 -5.40 6.49 -5.44
CA LEU A 36 -4.14 7.22 -5.22
C LEU A 36 -3.15 6.30 -4.50
N ALA A 37 -1.87 6.48 -4.79
CA ALA A 37 -0.78 5.82 -4.08
C ALA A 37 -0.12 6.82 -3.13
N GLY A 38 -0.26 6.58 -1.83
CA GLY A 38 0.34 7.42 -0.77
C GLY A 38 1.81 7.10 -0.50
N GLY A 39 2.31 5.92 -0.92
CA GLY A 39 3.72 5.52 -0.72
C GLY A 39 4.71 6.47 -1.38
N TYR A 40 5.88 6.66 -0.73
CA TYR A 40 6.98 7.54 -1.13
C TYR A 40 6.62 9.03 -1.23
N LYS A 41 5.57 9.45 -0.55
CA LYS A 41 5.10 10.85 -0.48
C LYS A 41 5.00 11.30 0.97
N THR A 42 5.09 12.60 1.18
CA THR A 42 4.71 13.17 2.47
C THR A 42 3.19 13.15 2.65
N ALA A 43 2.72 13.16 3.90
CA ALA A 43 1.30 13.26 4.22
C ALA A 43 0.64 14.49 3.59
N GLU A 44 1.34 15.61 3.55
CA GLU A 44 0.85 16.85 2.92
C GLU A 44 0.71 16.71 1.39
N ALA A 45 1.64 16.05 0.72
CA ALA A 45 1.54 15.78 -0.71
C ALA A 45 0.35 14.84 -1.01
N MET A 46 0.14 13.82 -0.19
CA MET A 46 -1.02 12.92 -0.28
C MET A 46 -2.33 13.70 -0.08
N ARG A 47 -2.42 14.59 0.92
CA ARG A 47 -3.59 15.45 1.16
C ARG A 47 -3.91 16.31 -0.05
N LYS A 48 -2.91 16.95 -0.64
CA LYS A 48 -3.10 17.77 -1.87
C LYS A 48 -3.67 16.97 -3.03
N GLU A 49 -3.21 15.73 -3.21
CA GLU A 49 -3.75 14.84 -4.24
C GLU A 49 -5.20 14.43 -3.96
N ILE A 50 -5.56 14.15 -2.70
CA ILE A 50 -6.94 13.86 -2.29
C ILE A 50 -7.85 15.06 -2.60
N HIS A 51 -7.45 16.27 -2.21
CA HIS A 51 -8.21 17.48 -2.51
C HIS A 51 -8.35 17.67 -4.02
N LYS A 52 -7.26 17.48 -4.77
CA LYS A 52 -7.31 17.60 -6.25
C LYS A 52 -8.24 16.56 -6.85
N LEU A 53 -8.20 15.32 -6.37
CA LEU A 53 -9.08 14.25 -6.84
C LEU A 53 -10.55 14.61 -6.65
N ARG A 54 -10.92 15.15 -5.49
CA ARG A 54 -12.29 15.60 -5.17
C ARG A 54 -12.79 16.73 -6.06
N THR A 55 -11.90 17.50 -6.69
CA THR A 55 -12.32 18.50 -7.71
C THR A 55 -12.62 17.86 -9.06
N LEU A 56 -12.30 16.59 -9.27
CA LEU A 56 -12.40 15.88 -10.55
C LEU A 56 -13.50 14.81 -10.56
N THR A 57 -13.97 14.39 -9.38
CA THR A 57 -15.00 13.35 -9.24
C THR A 57 -15.73 13.45 -7.92
N ASP A 58 -17.03 13.18 -7.93
CA ASP A 58 -17.88 12.95 -6.74
C ASP A 58 -18.03 11.45 -6.44
N ARG A 59 -17.39 10.59 -7.24
CA ARG A 59 -17.43 9.14 -7.08
C ARG A 59 -16.46 8.68 -6.00
N PRO A 60 -16.72 7.53 -5.35
CA PRO A 60 -15.78 6.94 -4.41
C PRO A 60 -14.41 6.66 -5.06
N PHE A 61 -13.37 6.81 -4.27
CA PHE A 61 -11.99 6.52 -4.64
C PHE A 61 -11.26 5.89 -3.45
N GLY A 62 -10.10 5.33 -3.70
CA GLY A 62 -9.24 4.76 -2.67
C GLY A 62 -7.90 5.49 -2.54
N VAL A 63 -7.28 5.31 -1.38
CA VAL A 63 -5.89 5.68 -1.11
C VAL A 63 -5.18 4.47 -0.54
N ASN A 64 -4.01 4.14 -1.10
CA ASN A 64 -3.14 3.10 -0.58
C ASN A 64 -1.99 3.72 0.20
N VAL A 65 -1.66 3.14 1.35
CA VAL A 65 -0.49 3.48 2.16
C VAL A 65 0.29 2.23 2.55
N PHE A 66 1.58 2.39 2.84
CA PHE A 66 2.44 1.32 3.28
C PHE A 66 2.38 1.20 4.81
N VAL A 67 2.32 -0.02 5.30
CA VAL A 67 2.49 -0.30 6.73
C VAL A 67 3.99 -0.38 7.00
N PRO A 68 4.54 0.41 7.95
CA PRO A 68 5.96 0.35 8.24
C PRO A 68 6.34 -1.00 8.85
N GLY A 69 7.48 -1.53 8.42
CA GLY A 69 8.06 -2.72 9.03
C GLY A 69 8.72 -2.43 10.39
N ASP A 70 9.29 -3.46 11.01
CA ASP A 70 10.02 -3.32 12.27
C ASP A 70 11.30 -2.48 12.11
N LYS A 71 11.62 -1.68 13.13
CA LYS A 71 12.89 -0.92 13.20
C LYS A 71 14.12 -1.80 13.48
N THR A 72 13.95 -3.11 13.64
CA THR A 72 15.03 -4.02 13.91
C THR A 72 15.91 -4.19 12.67
N VAL A 73 17.20 -3.88 12.81
CA VAL A 73 18.17 -3.95 11.73
C VAL A 73 19.12 -5.11 11.99
N ASP A 74 19.25 -6.05 11.04
CA ASP A 74 20.40 -6.94 10.97
C ASP A 74 21.58 -6.16 10.36
N GLU A 75 22.44 -5.61 11.23
CA GLU A 75 23.61 -4.81 10.81
C GLU A 75 24.49 -5.57 9.82
N LYS A 76 24.70 -6.87 10.02
CA LYS A 76 25.52 -7.70 9.12
C LYS A 76 24.86 -7.88 7.74
N ALA A 77 23.55 -8.02 7.69
CA ALA A 77 22.83 -8.08 6.42
C ALA A 77 22.89 -6.74 5.70
N LEU A 78 22.76 -5.64 6.44
CA LEU A 78 22.87 -4.28 5.92
C LEU A 78 24.26 -3.99 5.36
N GLU A 79 25.34 -4.36 6.07
CA GLU A 79 26.71 -4.22 5.60
C GLU A 79 26.96 -5.01 4.31
N ARG A 80 26.51 -6.27 4.25
CA ARG A 80 26.63 -7.09 3.02
C ARG A 80 25.91 -6.45 1.84
N TYR A 81 24.70 -5.96 2.07
CA TYR A 81 23.92 -5.29 1.02
C TYR A 81 24.57 -3.98 0.57
N ARG A 82 25.07 -3.18 1.52
CA ARG A 82 25.83 -1.95 1.23
C ARG A 82 27.06 -2.24 0.36
N ALA A 83 27.84 -3.27 0.67
CA ALA A 83 29.01 -3.65 -0.13
C ALA A 83 28.64 -3.99 -1.59
N VAL A 84 27.50 -4.65 -1.82
CA VAL A 84 27.00 -4.91 -3.18
C VAL A 84 26.63 -3.61 -3.88
N LEU A 85 25.95 -2.70 -3.19
CA LEU A 85 25.55 -1.39 -3.75
C LEU A 85 26.77 -0.49 -4.04
N GLU A 86 27.81 -0.50 -3.20
CA GLU A 86 29.04 0.27 -3.42
C GLU A 86 29.73 -0.12 -4.72
N SER A 87 29.82 -1.43 -5.02
CA SER A 87 30.37 -1.92 -6.28
C SER A 87 29.61 -1.40 -7.51
N GLU A 88 28.26 -1.39 -7.45
CA GLU A 88 27.45 -0.86 -8.55
C GLU A 88 27.53 0.68 -8.63
N ALA A 89 27.57 1.36 -7.50
CA ALA A 89 27.71 2.81 -7.44
C ALA A 89 29.01 3.28 -8.07
N GLU A 90 30.14 2.62 -7.76
CA GLU A 90 31.44 2.89 -8.40
C GLU A 90 31.37 2.73 -9.92
N ARG A 91 30.75 1.63 -10.39
CA ARG A 91 30.56 1.38 -11.84
C ARG A 91 29.76 2.49 -12.52
N LEU A 92 28.83 3.12 -11.81
CA LEU A 92 27.96 4.19 -12.30
C LEU A 92 28.47 5.60 -11.99
N GLY A 93 29.63 5.75 -11.33
CA GLY A 93 30.17 7.05 -10.90
C GLY A 93 29.29 7.74 -9.85
N ALA A 94 28.58 6.97 -9.03
CA ALA A 94 27.70 7.43 -7.96
C ALA A 94 28.26 7.06 -6.58
N SER A 95 27.61 7.49 -5.52
CA SER A 95 27.91 7.09 -4.13
C SER A 95 26.67 6.53 -3.45
N VAL A 96 26.88 5.55 -2.57
CA VAL A 96 25.80 5.01 -1.71
C VAL A 96 25.57 5.97 -0.55
N GLY A 97 24.31 6.27 -0.24
CA GLY A 97 23.91 7.09 0.91
C GLY A 97 24.02 6.33 2.23
N GLU A 98 23.88 7.05 3.35
CA GLU A 98 23.80 6.43 4.66
C GLU A 98 22.40 5.82 4.88
N PRO A 99 22.33 4.58 5.43
CA PRO A 99 21.04 3.96 5.74
C PRO A 99 20.24 4.79 6.74
N LYS A 100 18.96 4.97 6.46
CA LYS A 100 18.03 5.64 7.37
C LYS A 100 16.78 4.80 7.48
N TRP A 101 16.23 4.71 8.69
CA TRP A 101 14.87 4.23 8.89
C TRP A 101 13.88 5.25 8.31
N ASP A 102 12.91 4.74 7.58
CA ASP A 102 11.82 5.53 7.01
C ASP A 102 10.51 4.76 7.24
N ASP A 103 9.56 5.38 7.92
CA ASP A 103 8.22 4.85 8.15
C ASP A 103 7.21 5.34 7.13
N ASP A 104 7.69 5.98 6.07
CA ASP A 104 6.86 6.54 5.00
C ASP A 104 5.82 7.56 5.52
N ASP A 105 6.20 8.33 6.57
CA ASP A 105 5.34 9.36 7.19
C ASP A 105 4.02 8.78 7.76
N TRP A 106 4.09 7.59 8.34
CA TRP A 106 2.96 6.73 8.71
C TRP A 106 1.91 7.44 9.56
N GLU A 107 2.30 7.99 10.71
CA GLU A 107 1.35 8.63 11.64
C GLU A 107 0.64 9.82 10.99
N ALA A 108 1.40 10.69 10.32
CA ALA A 108 0.84 11.86 9.65
C ALA A 108 -0.09 11.47 8.48
N LYS A 109 0.23 10.41 7.74
CA LYS A 109 -0.66 9.88 6.69
C LYS A 109 -1.94 9.29 7.27
N PHE A 110 -1.84 8.60 8.40
CA PHE A 110 -3.02 8.06 9.08
C PHE A 110 -3.96 9.19 9.52
N ASP A 111 -3.43 10.28 10.10
CA ASP A 111 -4.22 11.45 10.46
C ASP A 111 -4.92 12.06 9.23
N VAL A 112 -4.20 12.18 8.11
CA VAL A 112 -4.80 12.66 6.84
C VAL A 112 -5.95 11.75 6.40
N LEU A 113 -5.80 10.43 6.45
CA LEU A 113 -6.85 9.49 6.04
C LEU A 113 -8.12 9.65 6.90
N LEU A 114 -7.97 9.87 8.21
CA LEU A 114 -9.07 10.10 9.15
C LEU A 114 -9.75 11.45 8.90
N GLU A 115 -8.98 12.54 8.85
CA GLU A 115 -9.48 13.89 8.66
C GLU A 115 -10.21 14.04 7.33
N GLU A 116 -9.63 13.49 6.27
CA GLU A 116 -10.19 13.51 4.93
C GLU A 116 -11.32 12.49 4.73
N ARG A 117 -11.57 11.60 5.70
CA ARG A 117 -12.61 10.56 5.58
C ARG A 117 -12.56 9.86 4.24
N VAL A 118 -11.38 9.33 3.91
CA VAL A 118 -11.15 8.67 2.62
C VAL A 118 -12.10 7.49 2.45
N PRO A 119 -12.86 7.39 1.35
CA PRO A 119 -13.90 6.37 1.22
C PRO A 119 -13.38 4.93 1.27
N VAL A 120 -12.21 4.68 0.68
CA VAL A 120 -11.53 3.36 0.69
C VAL A 120 -10.07 3.55 1.05
N VAL A 121 -9.61 2.82 2.04
CA VAL A 121 -8.18 2.80 2.43
C VAL A 121 -7.65 1.40 2.22
N SER A 122 -6.54 1.26 1.52
CA SER A 122 -5.85 -0.02 1.41
C SER A 122 -4.44 0.03 1.97
N PHE A 123 -4.00 -1.09 2.50
CA PHE A 123 -2.70 -1.25 3.11
C PHE A 123 -1.86 -2.28 2.37
N THR A 124 -0.55 -2.04 2.29
CA THR A 124 0.43 -2.91 1.63
C THR A 124 1.66 -3.04 2.52
N PHE A 125 2.35 -4.17 2.45
CA PHE A 125 3.56 -4.54 3.21
C PHE A 125 3.33 -4.83 4.70
N GLY A 126 2.09 -4.97 5.13
CA GLY A 126 1.73 -5.28 6.50
C GLY A 126 0.23 -5.20 6.74
N CYS A 127 -0.16 -5.63 7.93
CA CYS A 127 -1.49 -5.42 8.47
C CYS A 127 -1.41 -4.36 9.58
N PRO A 128 -2.15 -3.26 9.49
CA PRO A 128 -2.18 -2.30 10.59
C PRO A 128 -2.90 -2.91 11.80
N ASP A 129 -2.64 -2.35 12.98
CA ASP A 129 -3.28 -2.77 14.20
C ASP A 129 -4.81 -2.63 14.13
N LYS A 130 -5.51 -3.46 14.90
CA LYS A 130 -6.98 -3.49 14.96
C LYS A 130 -7.58 -2.12 15.28
N GLU A 131 -6.91 -1.35 16.13
CA GLU A 131 -7.30 0.00 16.53
C GLU A 131 -7.27 0.98 15.35
N VAL A 132 -6.26 0.88 14.49
CA VAL A 132 -6.12 1.68 13.25
C VAL A 132 -7.26 1.36 12.29
N ILE A 133 -7.53 0.07 12.07
CA ILE A 133 -8.62 -0.38 11.19
C ILE A 133 -9.97 0.12 11.74
N ALA A 134 -10.22 -0.06 13.04
CA ALA A 134 -11.47 0.36 13.67
C ALA A 134 -11.67 1.89 13.62
N ALA A 135 -10.60 2.68 13.79
CA ALA A 135 -10.67 4.13 13.69
C ALA A 135 -11.06 4.59 12.28
N LEU A 136 -10.46 4.02 11.24
CA LEU A 136 -10.82 4.31 9.85
C LEU A 136 -12.26 3.91 9.53
N GLN A 137 -12.70 2.74 9.98
CA GLN A 137 -14.08 2.27 9.78
C GLN A 137 -15.07 3.18 10.49
N LYS A 138 -14.75 3.64 11.70
CA LYS A 138 -15.57 4.62 12.44
C LYS A 138 -15.64 5.98 11.72
N ALA A 139 -14.59 6.37 11.01
CA ALA A 139 -14.59 7.55 10.15
C ALA A 139 -15.36 7.37 8.84
N GLY A 140 -15.79 6.14 8.52
CA GLY A 140 -16.58 5.81 7.33
C GLY A 140 -15.79 5.16 6.20
N SER A 141 -14.51 4.84 6.42
CA SER A 141 -13.67 4.20 5.42
C SER A 141 -13.97 2.70 5.31
N PHE A 142 -13.94 2.19 4.09
CA PHE A 142 -13.86 0.76 3.79
C PHE A 142 -12.39 0.36 3.75
N VAL A 143 -11.98 -0.56 4.63
CA VAL A 143 -10.57 -0.91 4.81
C VAL A 143 -10.23 -2.22 4.12
N MET A 144 -9.16 -2.21 3.30
CA MET A 144 -8.62 -3.37 2.61
C MET A 144 -7.16 -3.61 3.03
N VAL A 145 -6.75 -4.87 3.02
CA VAL A 145 -5.36 -5.26 3.25
C VAL A 145 -4.89 -6.14 2.09
N THR A 146 -3.73 -5.82 1.52
CA THR A 146 -3.11 -6.67 0.49
C THR A 146 -2.38 -7.82 1.18
N VAL A 147 -2.66 -9.05 0.75
CA VAL A 147 -2.14 -10.28 1.34
C VAL A 147 -1.55 -11.19 0.27
N THR A 148 -0.50 -11.92 0.63
CA THR A 148 0.24 -12.82 -0.28
C THR A 148 0.27 -14.26 0.21
N SER A 149 -0.25 -14.52 1.42
CA SER A 149 -0.35 -15.85 2.01
C SER A 149 -1.66 -16.01 2.78
N ARG A 150 -1.97 -17.26 3.12
CA ARG A 150 -3.12 -17.59 3.95
C ARG A 150 -2.98 -17.05 5.37
N GLU A 151 -1.78 -17.10 5.92
CA GLU A 151 -1.46 -16.57 7.25
C GLU A 151 -1.73 -15.06 7.32
N GLU A 152 -1.26 -14.31 6.32
CA GLU A 152 -1.51 -12.88 6.20
C GLU A 152 -3.01 -12.57 6.04
N ALA A 153 -3.73 -13.40 5.29
CA ALA A 153 -5.18 -13.27 5.14
C ALA A 153 -5.92 -13.46 6.47
N CYS A 154 -5.53 -14.46 7.26
CA CYS A 154 -6.08 -14.67 8.60
C CYS A 154 -5.79 -13.48 9.52
N MET A 155 -4.54 -12.99 9.55
CA MET A 155 -4.15 -11.83 10.35
C MET A 155 -5.00 -10.60 10.00
N ALA A 156 -5.16 -10.29 8.72
CA ALA A 156 -5.94 -9.15 8.25
C ALA A 156 -7.45 -9.30 8.59
N ALA A 157 -7.99 -10.51 8.48
CA ALA A 157 -9.38 -10.79 8.85
C ALA A 157 -9.60 -10.64 10.37
N GLU A 158 -8.68 -11.16 11.19
CA GLU A 158 -8.72 -11.05 12.66
C GLU A 158 -8.57 -9.59 13.12
N ALA A 159 -7.75 -8.79 12.41
CA ALA A 159 -7.63 -7.36 12.64
C ALA A 159 -8.90 -6.57 12.25
N GLY A 160 -9.83 -7.18 11.51
CA GLY A 160 -11.12 -6.61 11.16
C GLY A 160 -11.18 -5.91 9.80
N ALA A 161 -10.28 -6.20 8.88
CA ALA A 161 -10.34 -5.68 7.51
C ALA A 161 -11.68 -6.03 6.83
N ASN A 162 -12.24 -5.08 6.06
CA ASN A 162 -13.50 -5.29 5.35
C ASN A 162 -13.33 -6.16 4.10
N ALA A 163 -12.13 -6.18 3.52
CA ALA A 163 -11.79 -6.99 2.35
C ALA A 163 -10.28 -7.25 2.28
N LEU A 164 -9.94 -8.28 1.52
CA LEU A 164 -8.56 -8.63 1.20
C LEU A 164 -8.29 -8.34 -0.28
N CYS A 165 -7.11 -7.79 -0.57
CA CYS A 165 -6.56 -7.76 -1.92
C CYS A 165 -5.54 -8.89 -2.03
N VAL A 166 -5.91 -9.98 -2.69
CA VAL A 166 -5.06 -11.18 -2.79
C VAL A 166 -4.09 -11.02 -3.94
N GLN A 167 -2.79 -11.08 -3.65
CA GLN A 167 -1.72 -10.94 -4.64
C GLN A 167 -1.03 -12.30 -4.86
N GLY A 168 -1.20 -12.87 -6.04
CA GLY A 168 -0.43 -14.03 -6.50
C GLY A 168 1.02 -13.65 -6.86
N GLU A 169 1.91 -14.66 -6.98
CA GLU A 169 3.32 -14.43 -7.34
C GLU A 169 3.48 -13.89 -8.77
N GLU A 170 2.54 -14.19 -9.65
CA GLU A 170 2.51 -13.73 -11.04
C GLU A 170 2.13 -12.25 -11.18
N ALA A 171 1.69 -11.60 -10.11
CA ALA A 171 1.35 -10.18 -10.15
C ALA A 171 2.59 -9.31 -10.34
N GLY A 172 2.48 -8.32 -11.21
CA GLY A 172 3.54 -7.33 -11.40
C GLY A 172 3.68 -6.36 -10.22
N GLY A 173 4.81 -5.65 -10.19
CA GLY A 173 5.14 -4.69 -9.16
C GLY A 173 5.83 -5.32 -7.94
N HIS A 174 5.77 -4.64 -6.78
CA HIS A 174 6.36 -5.13 -5.55
C HIS A 174 5.57 -6.32 -4.99
N ARG A 175 6.29 -7.30 -4.44
CA ARG A 175 5.69 -8.35 -3.62
C ARG A 175 5.18 -7.73 -2.31
N ALA A 176 3.88 -7.86 -2.04
CA ALA A 176 3.21 -7.18 -0.93
C ALA A 176 3.26 -7.95 0.41
N SER A 177 4.18 -8.91 0.56
CA SER A 177 4.33 -9.71 1.79
C SER A 177 4.58 -8.84 3.02
N PHE A 178 4.11 -9.31 4.19
CA PHE A 178 4.26 -8.60 5.46
C PHE A 178 5.68 -8.67 6.03
N GLY A 179 6.53 -9.51 5.47
CA GLY A 179 7.91 -9.66 5.88
C GLY A 179 8.81 -10.06 4.73
N ASN A 180 10.11 -9.84 4.91
CA ASN A 180 11.14 -10.13 3.91
C ASN A 180 11.90 -11.45 4.20
N ASP A 181 11.28 -12.40 4.89
CA ASP A 181 11.88 -13.71 5.12
C ASP A 181 11.65 -14.63 3.90
N PRO A 182 12.67 -14.87 3.05
CA PRO A 182 12.51 -15.68 1.85
C PRO A 182 12.14 -17.14 2.12
N LYS A 183 12.26 -17.60 3.38
CA LYS A 183 11.82 -18.94 3.79
C LYS A 183 10.33 -19.00 4.10
N LYS A 184 9.70 -17.85 4.33
CA LYS A 184 8.27 -17.71 4.62
C LYS A 184 7.48 -17.17 3.42
N ASP A 185 8.17 -16.63 2.43
CA ASP A 185 7.56 -16.26 1.16
C ASP A 185 7.32 -17.52 0.33
N GLY A 186 6.28 -18.26 0.70
CA GLY A 186 5.75 -19.34 -0.11
C GLY A 186 5.04 -18.74 -1.30
N ALA A 187 5.81 -18.34 -2.33
CA ALA A 187 5.29 -17.77 -3.56
C ALA A 187 4.16 -18.66 -4.11
N LEU A 188 2.92 -18.23 -3.92
CA LEU A 188 1.74 -18.92 -4.39
C LEU A 188 1.13 -18.14 -5.56
N GLU A 189 0.77 -18.86 -6.61
CA GLU A 189 -0.07 -18.29 -7.66
C GLU A 189 -1.44 -17.90 -7.10
N LEU A 190 -2.14 -17.00 -7.78
CA LEU A 190 -3.42 -16.46 -7.31
C LEU A 190 -4.47 -17.53 -7.04
N PHE A 191 -4.64 -18.49 -7.95
CA PHE A 191 -5.68 -19.51 -7.78
C PHE A 191 -5.43 -20.46 -6.59
N PRO A 192 -4.23 -20.99 -6.34
CA PRO A 192 -3.92 -21.72 -5.11
C PRO A 192 -4.10 -20.90 -3.84
N LEU A 193 -3.86 -19.58 -3.89
CA LEU A 193 -4.04 -18.70 -2.74
C LEU A 193 -5.51 -18.43 -2.41
N LEU A 194 -6.41 -18.54 -3.39
CA LEU A 194 -7.85 -18.35 -3.23
C LEU A 194 -8.58 -19.64 -2.79
N ALA A 195 -7.93 -20.80 -2.83
CA ALA A 195 -8.49 -22.10 -2.46
C ALA A 195 -8.36 -22.37 -0.96
#